data_26dcf441c737e940ccbd285785d4eae6
#
_entry.id   26dcf441c737e940ccbd285785d4eae6
#
_cell.length_a   1.000
_cell.length_b   1.000
_cell.length_c   1.000
_cell.angle_alpha   90.00
_cell.angle_beta   90.00
_cell.angle_gamma   90.00
#
_symmetry.space_group_name_H-M   'P 1'
#
loop_
_entity.id
_entity.type
_entity.pdbx_description
1 polymer ?
#
loop_
_entity_poly.entity_id
_entity_poly.type
_entity_poly.pdbx_seq_one_letter_code
_entity_poly.pdbx_strand_id
1 'polypeptide(L)'
;EKVGKTVTALTFCSNAQKKKRKVYYGNIEGRLKSRDLHGIAGLNQDNEALKLIGSSQGNILSAEGYLGIFDRIIHTEPHTVCVVDSFSALSSEAELKGDLTDTQVMSVQKTLSKWCRKISNVLPINKVTVVGITHLMANVSSFGRGKSKVEKSGSALKYQTDVKLYATHSQALMQNDTQIGQTIHWKIETSAIGPPGQKVESHIKYGRGIWKEMELADLMVDFGIASKAGA
;
A
#
# COMPACT_ATOMS: atom_id res chain seq x y z
N GLU A 1 6.67 -10.87 5.73
CA GLU A 1 5.29 -10.50 6.06
C GLU A 1 5.27 -9.62 7.31
N LYS A 2 4.25 -8.81 7.50
CA LYS A 2 4.08 -7.88 8.66
C LYS A 2 5.13 -6.75 8.78
N VAL A 3 5.71 -6.33 7.68
CA VAL A 3 6.67 -5.21 7.64
C VAL A 3 6.02 -3.81 7.66
N GLY A 4 4.78 -3.68 8.12
CA GLY A 4 4.11 -2.38 8.31
C GLY A 4 3.53 -1.69 7.06
N LYS A 5 3.38 -2.37 5.92
CA LYS A 5 2.82 -1.78 4.68
C LYS A 5 1.44 -1.14 4.89
N THR A 6 0.50 -1.87 5.50
CA THR A 6 -0.84 -1.38 5.83
C THR A 6 -0.80 -0.16 6.75
N VAL A 7 0.05 -0.19 7.80
CA VAL A 7 0.23 0.95 8.72
C VAL A 7 0.77 2.18 7.98
N THR A 8 1.72 1.99 7.08
CA THR A 8 2.26 3.08 6.24
C THR A 8 1.18 3.66 5.34
N ALA A 9 0.38 2.81 4.67
CA ALA A 9 -0.74 3.25 3.83
C ALA A 9 -1.81 4.01 4.64
N LEU A 10 -2.18 3.51 5.83
CA LEU A 10 -3.13 4.20 6.72
C LEU A 10 -2.58 5.54 7.23
N THR A 11 -1.28 5.62 7.54
CA THR A 11 -0.66 6.89 7.91
C THR A 11 -0.67 7.89 6.74
N PHE A 12 -0.46 7.41 5.51
CA PHE A 12 -0.64 8.23 4.30
C PHE A 12 -2.08 8.75 4.20
N CYS A 13 -3.10 7.90 4.47
CA CYS A 13 -4.50 8.30 4.53
C CYS A 13 -4.74 9.42 5.54
N SER A 14 -4.25 9.29 6.77
CA SER A 14 -4.34 10.33 7.81
C SER A 14 -3.74 11.66 7.32
N ASN A 15 -2.59 11.62 6.64
CA ASN A 15 -1.97 12.83 6.08
C ASN A 15 -2.75 13.44 4.92
N ALA A 16 -3.38 12.60 4.08
CA ALA A 16 -4.25 13.06 3.01
C ALA A 16 -5.50 13.76 3.54
N GLN A 17 -6.10 13.22 4.61
CA GLN A 17 -7.27 13.82 5.28
C GLN A 17 -6.94 15.20 5.89
N LYS A 18 -5.73 15.41 6.44
CA LYS A 18 -5.27 16.73 6.90
C LYS A 18 -5.26 17.77 5.77
N LYS A 19 -5.12 17.32 4.52
CA LYS A 19 -5.24 18.14 3.31
C LYS A 19 -6.66 18.14 2.74
N LYS A 20 -7.66 17.76 3.54
CA LYS A 20 -9.09 17.70 3.18
C LYS A 20 -9.37 16.77 1.98
N ARG A 21 -8.54 15.75 1.78
CA ARG A 21 -8.77 14.73 0.76
C ARG A 21 -9.57 13.59 1.35
N LYS A 22 -10.63 13.17 0.67
CA LYS A 22 -11.41 11.98 0.99
C LYS A 22 -10.63 10.72 0.64
N VAL A 23 -10.76 9.70 1.46
CA VAL A 23 -10.06 8.42 1.29
C VAL A 23 -11.05 7.30 1.02
N TYR A 24 -10.75 6.51 -0.01
CA TYR A 24 -11.42 5.25 -0.31
C TYR A 24 -10.43 4.11 -0.12
N TYR A 25 -10.67 3.25 0.85
CA TYR A 25 -9.76 2.17 1.23
C TYR A 25 -10.36 0.81 0.89
N GLY A 26 -9.76 0.11 -0.07
CA GLY A 26 -10.12 -1.25 -0.43
C GLY A 26 -9.44 -2.27 0.48
N ASN A 27 -10.22 -2.85 1.40
CA ASN A 27 -9.81 -3.93 2.27
C ASN A 27 -10.01 -5.28 1.58
N ILE A 28 -9.18 -5.57 0.56
CA ILE A 28 -9.33 -6.75 -0.29
C ILE A 28 -8.91 -8.03 0.45
N GLU A 29 -7.90 -7.93 1.32
CA GLU A 29 -7.48 -9.05 2.17
C GLU A 29 -8.48 -9.39 3.28
N GLY A 30 -9.44 -8.51 3.58
CA GLY A 30 -10.40 -8.70 4.65
C GLY A 30 -9.80 -8.69 6.06
N ARG A 31 -8.56 -8.25 6.21
CA ARG A 31 -7.81 -8.33 7.48
C ARG A 31 -7.82 -7.04 8.30
N LEU A 32 -8.25 -5.93 7.72
CA LEU A 32 -8.30 -4.65 8.42
C LEU A 32 -9.34 -4.70 9.53
N LYS A 33 -8.92 -4.42 10.75
CA LYS A 33 -9.76 -4.40 11.94
C LYS A 33 -9.90 -2.98 12.48
N SER A 34 -10.95 -2.72 13.25
CA SER A 34 -11.17 -1.44 13.90
C SER A 34 -9.94 -0.98 14.72
N ARG A 35 -9.30 -1.90 15.45
CA ARG A 35 -8.07 -1.60 16.20
C ARG A 35 -6.93 -1.06 15.34
N ASP A 36 -6.82 -1.50 14.08
CA ASP A 36 -5.76 -1.08 13.17
C ASP A 36 -5.99 0.37 12.74
N LEU A 37 -7.25 0.77 12.56
CA LEU A 37 -7.63 2.16 12.28
C LEU A 37 -7.39 3.07 13.49
N HIS A 38 -7.81 2.63 14.68
CA HIS A 38 -7.57 3.38 15.94
C HIS A 38 -6.07 3.51 16.26
N GLY A 39 -5.26 2.57 15.79
CA GLY A 39 -3.81 2.59 15.96
C GLY A 39 -3.07 3.62 15.10
N ILE A 40 -3.78 4.48 14.35
CA ILE A 40 -3.17 5.50 13.48
C ILE A 40 -3.53 6.90 13.98
N ALA A 41 -2.54 7.63 14.40
CA ALA A 41 -2.73 8.99 14.92
C ALA A 41 -3.34 9.94 13.86
N GLY A 42 -4.45 10.57 14.23
CA GLY A 42 -5.13 11.57 13.42
C GLY A 42 -5.85 11.01 12.18
N LEU A 43 -6.06 9.70 12.11
CA LEU A 43 -6.92 9.11 11.10
C LEU A 43 -8.39 9.37 11.47
N ASN A 44 -9.07 10.15 10.64
CA ASN A 44 -10.52 10.36 10.76
C ASN A 44 -11.24 9.16 10.15
N GLN A 45 -12.08 8.49 10.95
CA GLN A 45 -12.82 7.28 10.56
C GLN A 45 -14.27 7.57 10.14
N ASP A 46 -14.67 8.85 10.12
CA ASP A 46 -16.00 9.22 9.64
C ASP A 46 -16.21 8.81 8.18
N ASN A 47 -17.39 8.33 7.86
CA ASN A 47 -17.73 7.85 6.51
C ASN A 47 -17.54 8.90 5.41
N GLU A 48 -17.57 10.19 5.75
CA GLU A 48 -17.29 11.27 4.80
C GLU A 48 -15.79 11.45 4.54
N ALA A 49 -14.93 11.05 5.49
CA ALA A 49 -13.49 11.19 5.40
C ALA A 49 -12.79 9.89 4.94
N LEU A 50 -13.31 8.72 5.39
CA LEU A 50 -12.78 7.40 5.09
C LEU A 50 -13.91 6.43 4.73
N LYS A 51 -13.97 6.00 3.48
CA LYS A 51 -14.88 4.94 3.03
C LYS A 51 -14.13 3.62 2.87
N LEU A 52 -14.53 2.63 3.64
CA LEU A 52 -14.01 1.27 3.51
C LEU A 52 -14.80 0.52 2.44
N ILE A 53 -14.08 -0.07 1.49
CA ILE A 53 -14.62 -0.92 0.42
C ILE A 53 -14.13 -2.34 0.70
N GLY A 54 -15.06 -3.26 0.89
CA GLY A 54 -14.74 -4.66 1.17
C GLY A 54 -15.92 -5.57 0.86
N SER A 55 -15.64 -6.86 0.77
CA SER A 55 -16.68 -7.88 0.71
C SER A 55 -17.45 -7.92 2.02
N SER A 56 -18.73 -8.21 1.94
CA SER A 56 -19.65 -8.39 3.08
C SER A 56 -20.38 -9.72 2.98
N GLN A 57 -21.10 -10.10 4.02
CA GLN A 57 -21.89 -11.33 4.02
C GLN A 57 -22.88 -11.32 2.85
N GLY A 58 -22.83 -12.36 2.01
CA GLY A 58 -23.66 -12.50 0.82
C GLY A 58 -23.19 -11.70 -0.40
N ASN A 59 -22.13 -10.88 -0.29
CA ASN A 59 -21.59 -10.10 -1.41
C ASN A 59 -20.05 -10.13 -1.42
N ILE A 60 -19.49 -11.10 -2.13
CA ILE A 60 -18.05 -11.24 -2.32
C ILE A 60 -17.66 -10.49 -3.60
N LEU A 61 -16.81 -9.48 -3.46
CA LEU A 61 -16.35 -8.69 -4.60
C LEU A 61 -15.19 -9.40 -5.31
N SER A 62 -15.32 -9.54 -6.62
CA SER A 62 -14.24 -9.97 -7.51
C SER A 62 -13.25 -8.84 -7.80
N ALA A 63 -12.14 -9.15 -8.47
CA ALA A 63 -11.20 -8.17 -8.99
C ALA A 63 -11.88 -7.13 -9.88
N GLU A 64 -12.78 -7.59 -10.76
CA GLU A 64 -13.60 -6.75 -11.63
C GLU A 64 -14.50 -5.80 -10.82
N GLY A 65 -15.11 -6.31 -9.74
CA GLY A 65 -15.95 -5.56 -8.82
C GLY A 65 -15.17 -4.46 -8.11
N TYR A 66 -14.06 -4.82 -7.44
CA TYR A 66 -13.21 -3.85 -6.76
C TYR A 66 -12.67 -2.78 -7.71
N LEU A 67 -12.06 -3.20 -8.83
CA LEU A 67 -11.48 -2.28 -9.79
C LEU A 67 -12.53 -1.42 -10.48
N GLY A 68 -13.76 -1.96 -10.69
CA GLY A 68 -14.89 -1.20 -11.21
C GLY A 68 -15.37 -0.10 -10.25
N ILE A 69 -15.40 -0.37 -8.92
CA ILE A 69 -15.71 0.63 -7.91
C ILE A 69 -14.64 1.74 -7.91
N PHE A 70 -13.37 1.37 -7.88
CA PHE A 70 -12.27 2.36 -7.93
C PHE A 70 -12.25 3.15 -9.23
N ASP A 71 -12.52 2.51 -10.36
CA ASP A 71 -12.64 3.19 -11.66
C ASP A 71 -13.70 4.30 -11.62
N ARG A 72 -14.89 3.99 -11.08
CA ARG A 72 -15.95 4.98 -10.91
C ARG A 72 -15.51 6.13 -10.01
N ILE A 73 -14.95 5.84 -8.84
CA ILE A 73 -14.46 6.85 -7.89
C ILE A 73 -13.45 7.79 -8.56
N ILE A 74 -12.45 7.20 -9.26
CA ILE A 74 -11.41 7.98 -9.95
C ILE A 74 -11.98 8.92 -10.98
N HIS A 75 -13.07 8.54 -11.66
CA HIS A 75 -13.72 9.37 -12.67
C HIS A 75 -14.65 10.43 -12.08
N THR A 76 -15.27 10.18 -10.92
CA THR A 76 -16.35 11.04 -10.39
C THR A 76 -15.99 11.84 -9.14
N GLU A 77 -14.92 11.45 -8.43
CA GLU A 77 -14.55 12.04 -7.13
C GLU A 77 -13.14 12.65 -7.22
N PRO A 78 -13.00 13.89 -7.70
CA PRO A 78 -11.69 14.53 -7.81
C PRO A 78 -11.04 14.75 -6.44
N HIS A 79 -9.72 14.94 -6.42
CA HIS A 79 -8.92 15.19 -5.22
C HIS A 79 -8.97 14.09 -4.14
N THR A 80 -9.34 12.87 -4.50
CA THR A 80 -9.42 11.74 -3.57
C THR A 80 -8.13 10.93 -3.50
N VAL A 81 -8.06 10.07 -2.50
CA VAL A 81 -7.04 9.03 -2.37
C VAL A 81 -7.72 7.66 -2.39
N CYS A 82 -7.28 6.80 -3.29
CA CYS A 82 -7.73 5.41 -3.38
C CYS A 82 -6.61 4.50 -2.88
N VAL A 83 -6.88 3.66 -1.88
CA VAL A 83 -5.93 2.66 -1.37
C VAL A 83 -6.42 1.27 -1.74
N VAL A 84 -5.53 0.44 -2.27
CA VAL A 84 -5.81 -0.97 -2.64
C VAL A 84 -4.92 -1.88 -1.80
N ASP A 85 -5.48 -2.48 -0.77
CA ASP A 85 -4.77 -3.38 0.15
C ASP A 85 -5.37 -4.79 0.10
N SER A 86 -4.83 -5.70 -0.71
CA SER A 86 -3.70 -5.58 -1.63
C SER A 86 -4.10 -6.04 -3.04
N PHE A 87 -3.41 -5.55 -4.07
CA PHE A 87 -3.56 -6.07 -5.43
C PHE A 87 -3.26 -7.56 -5.53
N SER A 88 -2.44 -8.09 -4.65
CA SER A 88 -2.06 -9.51 -4.62
C SER A 88 -3.16 -10.43 -4.12
N ALA A 89 -4.18 -9.90 -3.46
CA ALA A 89 -5.34 -10.63 -2.94
C ALA A 89 -6.55 -10.60 -3.90
N LEU A 90 -6.45 -9.90 -5.02
CA LEU A 90 -7.51 -9.87 -6.01
C LEU A 90 -7.71 -11.26 -6.61
N SER A 91 -8.97 -11.70 -6.67
CA SER A 91 -9.42 -12.91 -7.36
C SER A 91 -10.44 -12.55 -8.43
N SER A 92 -10.32 -13.10 -9.61
CA SER A 92 -11.26 -12.86 -10.71
C SER A 92 -12.64 -13.44 -10.41
N GLU A 93 -13.66 -12.94 -11.08
CA GLU A 93 -15.01 -13.50 -10.99
C GLU A 93 -15.03 -14.98 -11.39
N ALA A 94 -14.23 -15.35 -12.37
CA ALA A 94 -14.08 -16.73 -12.80
C ALA A 94 -13.43 -17.62 -11.73
N GLU A 95 -12.40 -17.13 -11.02
CA GLU A 95 -11.82 -17.84 -9.87
C GLU A 95 -12.79 -17.99 -8.70
N LEU A 96 -13.65 -17.00 -8.45
CA LEU A 96 -14.64 -17.05 -7.35
C LEU A 96 -15.79 -18.01 -7.64
N LYS A 97 -16.11 -18.26 -8.92
CA LYS A 97 -17.18 -19.15 -9.36
C LYS A 97 -16.72 -20.54 -9.74
N GLY A 98 -15.44 -20.71 -10.06
CA GLY A 98 -14.85 -21.96 -10.49
C GLY A 98 -14.56 -22.93 -9.35
N ASP A 99 -14.30 -24.18 -9.68
CA ASP A 99 -13.84 -25.19 -8.74
C ASP A 99 -12.36 -24.99 -8.38
N LEU A 100 -11.93 -25.49 -7.21
CA LEU A 100 -10.53 -25.39 -6.74
C LEU A 100 -9.53 -26.08 -7.68
N THR A 101 -10.00 -26.95 -8.57
CA THR A 101 -9.21 -27.68 -9.57
C THR A 101 -9.03 -26.90 -10.87
N ASP A 102 -9.79 -25.82 -11.07
CA ASP A 102 -9.75 -25.03 -12.31
C ASP A 102 -8.47 -24.19 -12.36
N THR A 103 -7.67 -24.40 -13.38
CA THR A 103 -6.47 -23.59 -13.66
C THR A 103 -6.85 -22.34 -14.44
N GLN A 104 -7.17 -21.27 -13.73
CA GLN A 104 -7.43 -19.96 -14.35
C GLN A 104 -6.18 -19.10 -14.32
N VAL A 105 -5.41 -19.15 -15.39
CA VAL A 105 -4.16 -18.40 -15.51
C VAL A 105 -4.41 -17.02 -16.11
N MET A 106 -3.94 -15.95 -15.42
CA MET A 106 -3.81 -14.58 -15.97
C MET A 106 -5.10 -13.74 -16.11
N SER A 107 -6.27 -14.12 -15.57
CA SER A 107 -7.48 -13.28 -15.67
C SER A 107 -7.33 -11.95 -14.91
N VAL A 108 -6.85 -11.99 -13.66
CA VAL A 108 -6.62 -10.80 -12.82
C VAL A 108 -5.59 -9.86 -13.45
N GLN A 109 -4.48 -10.40 -14.00
CA GLN A 109 -3.45 -9.57 -14.63
C GLN A 109 -3.96 -8.83 -15.87
N LYS A 110 -4.84 -9.46 -16.67
CA LYS A 110 -5.47 -8.81 -17.82
C LYS A 110 -6.42 -7.70 -17.40
N THR A 111 -7.27 -7.96 -16.40
CA THR A 111 -8.20 -6.97 -15.82
C THR A 111 -7.44 -5.79 -15.23
N LEU A 112 -6.38 -6.05 -14.46
CA LEU A 112 -5.53 -5.03 -13.87
C LEU A 112 -4.81 -4.19 -14.94
N SER A 113 -4.28 -4.82 -15.98
CA SER A 113 -3.63 -4.11 -17.10
C SER A 113 -4.60 -3.20 -17.84
N LYS A 114 -5.84 -3.65 -18.05
CA LYS A 114 -6.92 -2.85 -18.65
C LYS A 114 -7.28 -1.67 -17.77
N TRP A 115 -7.44 -1.91 -16.48
CA TRP A 115 -7.76 -0.87 -15.48
C TRP A 115 -6.66 0.19 -15.43
N CYS A 116 -5.39 -0.20 -15.32
CA CYS A 116 -4.26 0.73 -15.32
C CYS A 116 -4.26 1.66 -16.54
N ARG A 117 -4.45 1.11 -17.74
CA ARG A 117 -4.54 1.93 -18.97
C ARG A 117 -5.73 2.89 -18.96
N LYS A 118 -6.87 2.46 -18.40
CA LYS A 118 -8.09 3.25 -18.36
C LYS A 118 -7.95 4.47 -17.43
N ILE A 119 -7.30 4.31 -16.27
CA ILE A 119 -7.18 5.36 -15.27
C ILE A 119 -5.99 6.31 -15.50
N SER A 120 -4.98 5.92 -16.26
CA SER A 120 -3.70 6.66 -16.36
C SER A 120 -3.86 8.13 -16.76
N ASN A 121 -4.73 8.43 -17.70
CA ASN A 121 -4.98 9.82 -18.11
C ASN A 121 -5.94 10.57 -17.18
N VAL A 122 -6.77 9.85 -16.43
CA VAL A 122 -7.79 10.44 -15.54
C VAL A 122 -7.19 10.86 -14.21
N LEU A 123 -6.22 10.08 -13.69
CA LEU A 123 -5.57 10.34 -12.40
C LEU A 123 -5.01 11.78 -12.29
N PRO A 124 -4.20 12.30 -13.24
CA PRO A 124 -3.68 13.65 -13.14
C PRO A 124 -4.76 14.72 -13.35
N ILE A 125 -5.74 14.47 -14.23
CA ILE A 125 -6.84 15.41 -14.51
C ILE A 125 -7.68 15.62 -13.23
N ASN A 126 -8.09 14.52 -12.60
CA ASN A 126 -8.92 14.56 -11.39
C ASN A 126 -8.08 14.69 -10.10
N LYS A 127 -6.74 14.79 -10.22
CA LYS A 127 -5.82 14.89 -9.08
C LYS A 127 -6.03 13.78 -8.04
N VAL A 128 -6.36 12.58 -8.51
CA VAL A 128 -6.54 11.39 -7.67
C VAL A 128 -5.18 10.71 -7.45
N THR A 129 -4.96 10.22 -6.25
CA THR A 129 -3.77 9.43 -5.91
C THR A 129 -4.19 8.00 -5.63
N VAL A 130 -3.54 7.04 -6.28
CA VAL A 130 -3.72 5.61 -5.99
C VAL A 130 -2.52 5.11 -5.21
N VAL A 131 -2.76 4.50 -4.05
CA VAL A 131 -1.76 3.82 -3.22
C VAL A 131 -2.06 2.32 -3.29
N GLY A 132 -1.14 1.55 -3.82
CA GLY A 132 -1.30 0.10 -3.95
C GLY A 132 -0.31 -0.68 -3.10
N ILE A 133 -0.79 -1.73 -2.43
CA ILE A 133 0.04 -2.70 -1.73
C ILE A 133 0.14 -3.95 -2.58
N THR A 134 1.36 -4.48 -2.72
CA THR A 134 1.64 -5.75 -3.39
C THR A 134 2.46 -6.66 -2.49
N HIS A 135 2.31 -7.98 -2.70
CA HIS A 135 3.14 -8.99 -2.05
C HIS A 135 4.09 -9.63 -3.06
N LEU A 136 5.27 -9.97 -2.59
CA LEU A 136 6.25 -10.71 -3.35
C LEU A 136 6.09 -12.19 -3.10
N MET A 137 6.24 -12.98 -4.16
CA MET A 137 6.30 -14.44 -4.12
C MET A 137 7.70 -14.90 -4.51
N ALA A 138 8.09 -16.08 -4.02
CA ALA A 138 9.29 -16.74 -4.53
C ALA A 138 9.11 -17.04 -6.04
N ASN A 139 10.13 -16.76 -6.82
CA ASN A 139 10.14 -17.08 -8.24
C ASN A 139 10.57 -18.54 -8.42
N VAL A 140 9.61 -19.45 -8.49
CA VAL A 140 9.84 -20.89 -8.64
C VAL A 140 10.42 -21.25 -10.02
N SER A 141 10.22 -20.38 -11.01
CA SER A 141 10.66 -20.61 -12.41
C SER A 141 12.11 -20.20 -12.69
N SER A 142 12.76 -19.53 -11.76
CA SER A 142 14.13 -19.05 -11.98
C SER A 142 15.17 -20.09 -11.59
N PHE A 143 15.36 -21.18 -12.31
CA PHE A 143 16.47 -22.13 -12.14
C PHE A 143 17.84 -21.42 -11.94
N GLY A 144 18.03 -20.72 -10.82
CA GLY A 144 19.25 -19.98 -10.47
C GLY A 144 19.57 -18.73 -11.30
N ARG A 145 18.77 -18.36 -12.28
CA ARG A 145 18.95 -17.17 -13.13
C ARG A 145 17.75 -16.23 -13.04
N GLY A 146 17.95 -14.99 -12.56
CA GLY A 146 16.92 -13.96 -12.46
C GLY A 146 16.59 -13.54 -11.01
N LYS A 147 15.56 -12.68 -10.85
CA LYS A 147 15.12 -12.22 -9.51
C LYS A 147 14.50 -13.39 -8.74
N SER A 148 14.98 -13.62 -7.52
CA SER A 148 14.46 -14.67 -6.61
C SER A 148 13.02 -14.43 -6.16
N LYS A 149 12.51 -13.21 -6.29
CA LYS A 149 11.15 -12.79 -5.91
C LYS A 149 10.49 -12.05 -7.05
N VAL A 150 9.21 -12.35 -7.30
CA VAL A 150 8.35 -11.70 -8.30
C VAL A 150 7.07 -11.19 -7.65
N GLU A 151 6.44 -10.20 -8.26
CA GLU A 151 5.16 -9.69 -7.81
C GLU A 151 4.02 -10.58 -8.31
N LYS A 152 3.09 -10.92 -7.40
CA LYS A 152 1.90 -11.68 -7.75
C LYS A 152 0.98 -10.92 -8.71
N SER A 153 0.96 -9.59 -8.65
CA SER A 153 0.09 -8.71 -9.43
C SER A 153 0.51 -8.51 -10.90
N GLY A 154 1.62 -9.11 -11.34
CA GLY A 154 2.10 -8.99 -12.70
C GLY A 154 2.83 -7.67 -13.02
N SER A 155 3.18 -7.46 -14.30
CA SER A 155 4.00 -6.33 -14.75
C SER A 155 3.24 -5.01 -14.93
N ALA A 156 1.92 -5.03 -15.02
CA ALA A 156 1.11 -3.84 -15.33
C ALA A 156 1.34 -2.70 -14.32
N LEU A 157 1.36 -3.02 -13.03
CA LEU A 157 1.60 -2.03 -11.98
C LEU A 157 3.01 -1.44 -12.06
N LYS A 158 4.00 -2.22 -12.45
CA LYS A 158 5.40 -1.76 -12.54
C LYS A 158 5.57 -0.61 -13.52
N TYR A 159 4.86 -0.63 -14.64
CA TYR A 159 4.96 0.41 -15.67
C TYR A 159 4.08 1.63 -15.39
N GLN A 160 3.06 1.48 -14.52
CA GLN A 160 2.11 2.54 -14.21
C GLN A 160 2.46 3.31 -12.92
N THR A 161 3.42 2.83 -12.14
CA THR A 161 3.72 3.37 -10.82
C THR A 161 4.77 4.47 -10.90
N ASP A 162 4.44 5.68 -10.43
CA ASP A 162 5.38 6.81 -10.34
C ASP A 162 6.43 6.59 -9.24
N VAL A 163 6.03 6.06 -8.09
CA VAL A 163 6.91 5.77 -6.96
C VAL A 163 6.63 4.37 -6.43
N LYS A 164 7.68 3.56 -6.35
CA LYS A 164 7.59 2.21 -5.80
C LYS A 164 8.61 2.00 -4.69
N LEU A 165 8.09 1.66 -3.53
CA LEU A 165 8.87 1.35 -2.34
C LEU A 165 8.87 -0.16 -2.09
N TYR A 166 10.04 -0.69 -1.83
CA TYR A 166 10.25 -2.08 -1.46
C TYR A 166 10.72 -2.16 -0.01
N ALA A 167 9.92 -2.79 0.87
CA ALA A 167 10.34 -3.07 2.24
C ALA A 167 11.34 -4.23 2.24
N THR A 168 12.59 -3.96 2.56
CA THR A 168 13.67 -4.97 2.55
C THR A 168 13.62 -5.83 3.81
N HIS A 169 13.55 -5.21 4.97
CA HIS A 169 13.43 -5.85 6.28
C HIS A 169 12.86 -4.87 7.31
N SER A 170 12.57 -5.37 8.50
CA SER A 170 12.20 -4.56 9.66
C SER A 170 12.95 -5.02 10.89
N GLN A 171 13.21 -4.08 11.79
CA GLN A 171 13.86 -4.32 13.09
C GLN A 171 12.94 -3.89 14.22
N ALA A 172 13.01 -4.58 15.36
CA ALA A 172 12.28 -4.18 16.55
C ALA A 172 12.79 -2.82 17.06
N LEU A 173 11.86 -1.92 17.37
CA LEU A 173 12.17 -0.67 18.06
C LEU A 173 11.91 -0.87 19.54
N MET A 174 12.98 -0.85 20.34
CA MET A 174 12.95 -1.15 21.76
C MET A 174 13.05 0.13 22.58
N GLN A 175 12.35 0.14 23.73
CA GLN A 175 12.51 1.14 24.77
C GLN A 175 12.40 0.44 26.13
N ASN A 176 13.42 0.54 26.95
CA ASN A 176 13.48 -0.13 28.29
C ASN A 176 13.05 -1.61 28.21
N ASP A 177 13.70 -2.40 27.36
CA ASP A 177 13.43 -3.83 27.10
C ASP A 177 12.02 -4.16 26.56
N THR A 178 11.22 -3.15 26.28
CA THR A 178 9.88 -3.32 25.71
C THR A 178 9.89 -2.94 24.24
N GLN A 179 9.33 -3.79 23.37
CA GLN A 179 9.16 -3.45 21.97
C GLN A 179 7.99 -2.47 21.81
N ILE A 180 8.29 -1.23 21.48
CA ILE A 180 7.31 -0.15 21.28
C ILE A 180 6.93 0.06 19.81
N GLY A 181 7.64 -0.58 18.90
CA GLY A 181 7.42 -0.40 17.48
C GLY A 181 8.37 -1.21 16.61
N GLN A 182 8.56 -0.74 15.40
CA GLN A 182 9.53 -1.31 14.47
C GLN A 182 10.07 -0.24 13.52
N THR A 183 11.34 -0.38 13.15
CA THR A 183 11.96 0.37 12.05
C THR A 183 11.84 -0.45 10.77
N ILE A 184 11.36 0.18 9.71
CA ILE A 184 11.25 -0.44 8.38
C ILE A 184 12.33 0.15 7.48
N HIS A 185 13.08 -0.72 6.81
CA HIS A 185 14.05 -0.32 5.80
C HIS A 185 13.41 -0.43 4.42
N TRP A 186 13.30 0.69 3.74
CA TRP A 186 12.76 0.80 2.40
C TRP A 186 13.86 0.98 1.37
N LYS A 187 13.66 0.39 0.21
CA LYS A 187 14.40 0.70 -1.00
C LYS A 187 13.45 1.35 -2.01
N ILE A 188 13.83 2.49 -2.54
CA ILE A 188 13.11 3.13 -3.65
C ILE A 188 13.43 2.32 -4.91
N GLU A 189 12.48 1.50 -5.36
CA GLU A 189 12.69 0.65 -6.55
C GLU A 189 12.48 1.43 -7.84
N THR A 190 11.48 2.32 -7.84
CA THR A 190 11.17 3.22 -8.96
C THR A 190 10.76 4.57 -8.39
N SER A 191 11.16 5.65 -9.05
CA SER A 191 10.74 7.00 -8.69
C SER A 191 10.76 7.91 -9.92
N ALA A 192 9.67 8.63 -10.15
CA ALA A 192 9.58 9.71 -11.14
C ALA A 192 10.11 11.06 -10.59
N ILE A 193 10.31 11.18 -9.28
CA ILE A 193 10.67 12.43 -8.60
C ILE A 193 12.08 12.46 -8.02
N GLY A 194 12.83 11.38 -8.14
CA GLY A 194 14.21 11.30 -7.60
C GLY A 194 14.92 10.02 -8.03
N PRO A 195 16.20 9.85 -7.69
CA PRO A 195 16.99 8.70 -8.12
C PRO A 195 16.47 7.39 -7.51
N PRO A 196 16.27 6.34 -8.32
CA PRO A 196 15.95 5.02 -7.82
C PRO A 196 17.17 4.40 -7.11
N GLY A 197 16.92 3.37 -6.30
CA GLY A 197 17.96 2.62 -5.59
C GLY A 197 18.31 3.16 -4.20
N GLN A 198 17.87 4.36 -3.86
CA GLN A 198 18.06 4.95 -2.53
C GLN A 198 17.39 4.11 -1.45
N LYS A 199 17.97 4.10 -0.25
CA LYS A 199 17.43 3.46 0.94
C LYS A 199 16.98 4.53 1.91
N VAL A 200 15.83 4.32 2.53
CA VAL A 200 15.28 5.18 3.56
C VAL A 200 14.70 4.33 4.69
N GLU A 201 14.63 4.90 5.87
CA GLU A 201 14.07 4.25 7.03
C GLU A 201 12.79 4.95 7.47
N SER A 202 11.86 4.19 8.02
CA SER A 202 10.65 4.69 8.64
C SER A 202 10.43 4.00 9.98
N HIS A 203 10.07 4.77 10.99
CA HIS A 203 9.80 4.25 12.32
C HIS A 203 8.30 4.16 12.56
N ILE A 204 7.80 2.95 12.80
CA ILE A 204 6.42 2.72 13.24
C ILE A 204 6.40 2.59 14.76
N LYS A 205 5.60 3.43 15.42
CA LYS A 205 5.26 3.28 16.83
C LYS A 205 3.89 2.61 16.95
N TYR A 206 3.80 1.54 17.72
CA TYR A 206 2.53 0.83 17.93
C TYR A 206 1.48 1.74 18.57
N GLY A 207 0.25 1.67 18.06
CA GLY A 207 -0.84 2.54 18.47
C GLY A 207 -0.76 3.99 17.96
N ARG A 208 0.19 4.31 17.06
CA ARG A 208 0.35 5.66 16.51
C ARG A 208 0.52 5.70 14.98
N GLY A 209 1.10 4.66 14.38
CA GLY A 209 1.51 4.64 12.98
C GLY A 209 2.94 5.14 12.80
N ILE A 210 3.26 5.82 11.70
CA ILE A 210 4.59 6.38 11.45
C ILE A 210 4.93 7.44 12.50
N TRP A 211 6.09 7.27 13.14
CA TRP A 211 6.58 8.16 14.19
C TRP A 211 7.39 9.30 13.59
N LYS A 212 6.68 10.34 13.17
CA LYS A 212 7.23 11.48 12.44
C LYS A 212 8.29 12.25 13.21
N GLU A 213 8.13 12.37 14.53
CA GLU A 213 9.07 13.10 15.36
C GLU A 213 10.44 12.39 15.38
N MET A 214 10.45 11.07 15.35
CA MET A 214 11.69 10.29 15.25
C MET A 214 12.32 10.43 13.85
N GLU A 215 11.52 10.32 12.79
CA GLU A 215 12.01 10.53 11.42
C GLU A 215 12.56 11.95 11.25
N LEU A 216 11.91 12.97 11.83
CA LEU A 216 12.40 14.34 11.79
C LEU A 216 13.74 14.49 12.54
N ALA A 217 13.87 13.86 13.71
CA ALA A 217 15.11 13.87 14.48
C ALA A 217 16.27 13.23 13.68
N ASP A 218 16.03 12.11 13.02
CA ASP A 218 17.03 11.46 12.16
C ASP A 218 17.43 12.37 10.98
N LEU A 219 16.46 12.99 10.31
CA LEU A 219 16.74 13.96 9.24
C LEU A 219 17.56 15.17 9.74
N MET A 220 17.27 15.68 10.95
CA MET A 220 18.06 16.79 11.53
C MET A 220 19.50 16.37 11.77
N VAL A 221 19.75 15.12 12.15
CA VAL A 221 21.11 14.58 12.28
C VAL A 221 21.78 14.44 10.92
N ASP A 222 21.10 13.89 9.94
CA ASP A 222 21.62 13.68 8.58
C ASP A 222 21.99 15.02 7.89
N PHE A 223 21.24 16.09 8.17
CA PHE A 223 21.52 17.44 7.69
C PHE A 223 22.50 18.24 8.58
N GLY A 224 23.04 17.62 9.63
CA GLY A 224 23.99 18.31 10.54
C GLY A 224 23.36 19.41 11.41
N ILE A 225 22.02 19.45 11.51
CA ILE A 225 21.29 20.45 12.34
C ILE A 225 21.30 20.01 13.81
N ALA A 226 21.37 18.71 14.07
CA ALA A 226 21.45 18.13 15.41
C ALA A 226 22.53 17.05 15.46
N SER A 227 23.01 16.73 16.66
CA SER A 227 23.91 15.60 16.89
C SER A 227 23.25 14.60 17.84
N LYS A 228 23.45 13.29 17.60
CA LYS A 228 23.07 12.25 18.56
C LYS A 228 24.05 12.32 19.74
N ALA A 229 23.60 12.75 20.92
CA ALA A 229 24.38 12.64 22.13
C ALA A 229 24.24 11.22 22.69
N GLY A 230 25.38 10.53 22.78
CA GLY A 230 25.63 9.27 23.47
C GLY A 230 24.59 8.15 23.43
N ALA A 231 25.04 6.94 23.19
CA ALA A 231 24.35 5.74 23.65
C ALA A 231 25.11 5.20 24.84
#